data_3dfe984eb4eb53e2cc44fd90a15ab68a
#
_entry.id   3dfe984eb4eb53e2cc44fd90a15ab68a
#
_cell.length_a   1.000
_cell.length_b   1.000
_cell.length_c   1.000
_cell.angle_alpha   90.00
_cell.angle_beta   90.00
_cell.angle_gamma   90.00
#
_symmetry.space_group_name_H-M   'P 1'
#
loop_
_entity.id
_entity.type
_entity.pdbx_description
1 polymer ?
#
loop_
_entity_poly.entity_id
_entity_poly.type
_entity_poly.pdbx_seq_one_letter_code
_entity_poly.pdbx_strand_id
1 'polypeptide(L)'
;MKKYLLPLSISVFLFSSVISYATNPIEWTTYYHKNDITITFTYLNCEYLEQFNHEYLILRIQNTSNKDITIDWQEQLWYDNKCMNCEHDSPEFRKEITVKSGKTISGDCTIYNNLRIFSKFTEKLEDMPGVDRITALTKFEMKNLNIK
;
A
#
# COMPACT_ATOMS: atom_id res chain seq x y z
N MET A 1 -27.87 45.47 -59.64
CA MET A 1 -28.25 44.48 -58.62
C MET A 1 -26.99 43.74 -58.14
N LYS A 2 -26.42 44.06 -56.99
CA LYS A 2 -25.24 43.41 -56.43
C LYS A 2 -25.74 42.31 -55.49
N LYS A 3 -25.46 41.03 -55.83
CA LYS A 3 -25.71 39.87 -54.96
C LYS A 3 -24.58 39.72 -53.94
N TYR A 4 -24.87 39.88 -52.67
CA TYR A 4 -23.96 39.57 -51.56
C TYR A 4 -24.08 38.09 -51.22
N LEU A 5 -23.01 37.32 -51.43
CA LEU A 5 -22.85 35.94 -50.95
C LEU A 5 -22.32 36.04 -49.51
N LEU A 6 -23.11 35.59 -48.54
CA LEU A 6 -22.64 35.36 -47.18
C LEU A 6 -21.80 34.08 -47.13
N PRO A 7 -20.62 34.07 -46.50
CA PRO A 7 -19.91 32.84 -46.24
C PRO A 7 -20.50 32.13 -45.02
N LEU A 8 -20.93 30.87 -45.23
CA LEU A 8 -21.38 29.97 -44.21
C LEU A 8 -20.14 29.44 -43.46
N SER A 9 -19.84 29.94 -42.27
CA SER A 9 -18.76 29.45 -41.45
C SER A 9 -19.21 28.18 -40.68
N ILE A 10 -18.71 27.04 -41.11
CA ILE A 10 -18.92 25.76 -40.44
C ILE A 10 -17.96 25.68 -39.24
N SER A 11 -18.48 25.89 -38.02
CA SER A 11 -17.73 25.65 -36.78
C SER A 11 -17.68 24.15 -36.53
N VAL A 12 -16.53 23.54 -36.75
CA VAL A 12 -16.26 22.14 -36.39
C VAL A 12 -15.96 22.11 -34.86
N PHE A 13 -16.92 21.68 -34.08
CA PHE A 13 -16.71 21.38 -32.67
C PHE A 13 -15.99 20.04 -32.54
N LEU A 14 -14.68 20.07 -32.26
CA LEU A 14 -13.91 18.90 -31.87
C LEU A 14 -14.29 18.51 -30.43
N PHE A 15 -15.16 17.52 -30.29
CA PHE A 15 -15.39 16.86 -29.00
C PHE A 15 -14.16 16.03 -28.63
N SER A 16 -13.28 16.58 -27.79
CA SER A 16 -12.23 15.83 -27.13
C SER A 16 -12.87 14.92 -26.07
N SER A 17 -13.07 13.65 -26.39
CA SER A 17 -13.48 12.64 -25.40
C SER A 17 -12.33 12.41 -24.41
N VAL A 18 -12.43 12.94 -23.22
CA VAL A 18 -11.53 12.65 -22.11
C VAL A 18 -11.87 11.24 -21.62
N ILE A 19 -11.02 10.26 -21.97
CA ILE A 19 -11.12 8.90 -21.43
C ILE A 19 -10.63 8.96 -19.99
N SER A 20 -11.56 9.05 -19.04
CA SER A 20 -11.25 8.89 -17.62
C SER A 20 -11.01 7.41 -17.34
N TYR A 21 -9.76 7.02 -17.13
CA TYR A 21 -9.45 5.71 -16.57
C TYR A 21 -9.90 5.72 -15.10
N ALA A 22 -10.95 5.00 -14.80
CA ALA A 22 -11.37 4.74 -13.44
C ALA A 22 -10.36 3.77 -12.80
N THR A 23 -9.41 4.30 -12.06
CA THR A 23 -8.59 3.48 -11.17
C THR A 23 -9.48 3.06 -10.01
N ASN A 24 -9.65 1.74 -9.82
CA ASN A 24 -10.36 1.25 -8.64
C ASN A 24 -9.68 1.81 -7.38
N PRO A 25 -10.42 2.44 -6.47
CA PRO A 25 -9.83 2.97 -5.25
C PRO A 25 -9.22 1.81 -4.44
N ILE A 26 -8.02 2.02 -3.91
CA ILE A 26 -7.39 1.06 -3.00
C ILE A 26 -8.25 0.96 -1.75
N GLU A 27 -8.73 -0.26 -1.45
CA GLU A 27 -9.51 -0.53 -0.26
C GLU A 27 -8.59 -0.77 0.93
N TRP A 28 -8.83 -0.02 2.02
CA TRP A 28 -8.05 -0.10 3.25
C TRP A 28 -8.85 -0.75 4.37
N THR A 29 -8.30 -1.76 4.99
CA THR A 29 -8.88 -2.44 6.15
C THR A 29 -8.34 -1.83 7.44
N THR A 30 -9.22 -1.53 8.39
CA THR A 30 -8.80 -1.00 9.69
C THR A 30 -8.23 -2.12 10.56
N TYR A 31 -6.98 -1.96 10.98
CA TYR A 31 -6.31 -2.83 11.94
C TYR A 31 -6.47 -2.34 13.37
N TYR A 32 -6.30 -1.04 13.58
CA TYR A 32 -6.40 -0.41 14.90
C TYR A 32 -7.01 0.98 14.77
N HIS A 33 -7.91 1.31 15.69
CA HIS A 33 -8.44 2.66 15.82
C HIS A 33 -8.69 2.99 17.28
N LYS A 34 -8.02 4.02 17.77
CA LYS A 34 -8.26 4.52 19.14
C LYS A 34 -7.89 6.00 19.19
N ASN A 35 -8.80 6.82 19.73
CA ASN A 35 -8.65 8.28 19.78
C ASN A 35 -8.31 8.83 18.37
N ASP A 36 -7.22 9.59 18.28
CA ASP A 36 -6.77 10.28 17.07
C ASP A 36 -5.84 9.43 16.19
N ILE A 37 -5.67 8.13 16.51
CA ILE A 37 -4.76 7.23 15.81
C ILE A 37 -5.54 6.16 15.07
N THR A 38 -5.27 6.05 13.77
CA THR A 38 -5.83 4.98 12.93
C THR A 38 -4.70 4.28 12.19
N ILE A 39 -4.64 2.95 12.32
CA ILE A 39 -3.75 2.09 11.53
C ILE A 39 -4.61 1.27 10.59
N THR A 40 -4.35 1.36 9.31
CA THR A 40 -5.02 0.59 8.26
C THR A 40 -4.01 -0.19 7.46
N PHE A 41 -4.46 -1.23 6.76
CA PHE A 41 -3.63 -1.98 5.84
C PHE A 41 -4.36 -2.30 4.54
N THR A 42 -3.58 -2.58 3.51
CA THR A 42 -4.05 -3.11 2.24
C THR A 42 -2.96 -4.01 1.64
N TYR A 43 -3.32 -4.78 0.61
CA TYR A 43 -2.35 -5.52 -0.20
C TYR A 43 -2.10 -4.77 -1.50
N LEU A 44 -0.83 -4.67 -1.88
CA LEU A 44 -0.39 -3.96 -3.06
C LEU A 44 0.58 -4.82 -3.88
N ASN A 45 0.24 -5.03 -5.15
CA ASN A 45 1.15 -5.67 -6.09
C ASN A 45 2.21 -4.66 -6.54
N CYS A 46 3.47 -5.04 -6.41
CA CYS A 46 4.61 -4.24 -6.79
C CYS A 46 5.35 -4.92 -7.94
N GLU A 47 5.41 -4.25 -9.07
CA GLU A 47 6.09 -4.73 -10.28
C GLU A 47 7.54 -4.24 -10.29
N TYR A 48 8.47 -5.14 -10.61
CA TYR A 48 9.90 -4.86 -10.67
C TYR A 48 10.47 -5.31 -12.02
N LEU A 49 11.35 -4.50 -12.61
CA LEU A 49 11.93 -4.79 -13.93
C LEU A 49 12.98 -5.92 -13.91
N GLU A 50 13.66 -6.12 -12.80
CA GLU A 50 14.81 -7.04 -12.68
C GLU A 50 14.65 -8.08 -11.58
N GLN A 51 13.47 -8.18 -10.98
CA GLN A 51 13.16 -9.09 -9.90
C GLN A 51 11.76 -9.67 -10.10
N PHE A 52 11.46 -10.73 -9.37
CA PHE A 52 10.09 -11.23 -9.33
C PHE A 52 9.16 -10.18 -8.72
N ASN A 53 7.95 -10.10 -9.26
CA ASN A 53 6.94 -9.20 -8.73
C ASN A 53 6.44 -9.69 -7.36
N HIS A 54 6.19 -8.76 -6.49
CA HIS A 54 5.82 -9.04 -5.11
C HIS A 54 4.46 -8.44 -4.78
N GLU A 55 3.69 -9.16 -3.96
CA GLU A 55 2.61 -8.58 -3.20
C GLU A 55 3.15 -8.21 -1.81
N TYR A 56 2.84 -7.01 -1.35
CA TYR A 56 3.13 -6.55 0.00
C TYR A 56 1.85 -6.20 0.73
N LEU A 57 1.82 -6.49 2.03
CA LEU A 57 0.93 -5.84 2.95
C LEU A 57 1.53 -4.48 3.29
N ILE A 58 0.77 -3.43 3.00
CA ILE A 58 1.16 -2.04 3.25
C ILE A 58 0.38 -1.52 4.45
N LEU A 59 1.08 -0.99 5.42
CA LEU A 59 0.50 -0.28 6.56
C LEU A 59 0.38 1.21 6.25
N ARG A 60 -0.68 1.81 6.74
CA ARG A 60 -0.89 3.26 6.74
C ARG A 60 -1.28 3.71 8.15
N ILE A 61 -0.59 4.72 8.65
CA ILE A 61 -0.81 5.26 9.98
C ILE A 61 -1.22 6.72 9.85
N GLN A 62 -2.37 7.05 10.43
CA GLN A 62 -2.90 8.40 10.49
C GLN A 62 -2.88 8.90 11.93
N ASN A 63 -2.30 10.08 12.13
CA ASN A 63 -2.32 10.83 13.37
C ASN A 63 -3.13 12.12 13.15
N THR A 64 -4.34 12.19 13.68
CA THR A 64 -5.19 13.39 13.60
C THR A 64 -5.05 14.32 14.82
N SER A 65 -4.21 13.92 15.79
CA SER A 65 -3.94 14.73 16.98
C SER A 65 -3.09 15.96 16.68
N ASN A 66 -3.00 16.86 17.65
CA ASN A 66 -2.15 18.03 17.59
C ASN A 66 -0.72 17.82 18.12
N LYS A 67 -0.31 16.57 18.31
CA LYS A 67 1.01 16.18 18.83
C LYS A 67 1.66 15.16 17.91
N ASP A 68 2.99 15.16 17.86
CA ASP A 68 3.74 14.07 17.29
C ASP A 68 3.54 12.82 18.15
N ILE A 69 3.40 11.67 17.53
CA ILE A 69 3.29 10.38 18.21
C ILE A 69 4.41 9.45 17.78
N THR A 70 4.89 8.64 18.70
CA THR A 70 5.79 7.52 18.39
C THR A 70 5.05 6.22 18.68
N ILE A 71 5.07 5.33 17.69
CA ILE A 71 4.42 4.02 17.74
C ILE A 71 5.51 2.97 17.69
N ASP A 72 5.53 2.06 18.65
CA ASP A 72 6.43 0.91 18.68
C ASP A 72 5.64 -0.40 18.82
N TRP A 73 6.13 -1.46 18.19
CA TRP A 73 5.51 -2.78 18.20
C TRP A 73 6.52 -3.87 17.89
N GLN A 74 6.16 -5.11 18.27
CA GLN A 74 6.81 -6.34 17.82
C GLN A 74 5.99 -6.94 16.69
N GLU A 75 6.56 -7.05 15.51
CA GLU A 75 5.91 -7.66 14.35
C GLU A 75 5.89 -9.18 14.50
N GLN A 76 4.72 -9.82 14.38
CA GLN A 76 4.58 -11.27 14.29
C GLN A 76 3.93 -11.64 12.95
N LEU A 77 4.54 -12.62 12.26
CA LEU A 77 4.19 -12.99 10.90
C LEU A 77 3.89 -14.48 10.77
N TRP A 78 2.80 -14.80 10.08
CA TRP A 78 2.44 -16.18 9.72
C TRP A 78 2.42 -16.33 8.21
N TYR A 79 3.19 -17.29 7.72
CA TYR A 79 3.15 -17.72 6.32
C TYR A 79 2.61 -19.14 6.27
N ASP A 80 1.64 -19.37 5.36
CA ASP A 80 0.91 -20.65 5.24
C ASP A 80 0.40 -21.16 6.60
N ASN A 81 -0.13 -20.24 7.43
CA ASN A 81 -0.62 -20.47 8.80
C ASN A 81 0.45 -20.92 9.83
N LYS A 82 1.74 -20.89 9.46
CA LYS A 82 2.84 -21.16 10.38
C LYS A 82 3.50 -19.86 10.82
N CYS A 83 3.63 -19.66 12.12
CA CYS A 83 4.32 -18.48 12.64
C CYS A 83 5.84 -18.61 12.41
N MET A 84 6.42 -17.54 11.84
CA MET A 84 7.85 -17.50 11.58
C MET A 84 8.68 -17.09 12.80
N ASN A 85 8.13 -16.19 13.61
CA ASN A 85 8.91 -15.49 14.66
C ASN A 85 8.22 -15.43 16.02
N CYS A 86 7.21 -16.29 16.26
CA CYS A 86 6.48 -16.28 17.54
C CYS A 86 7.32 -16.71 18.76
N GLU A 87 8.33 -17.54 18.52
CA GLU A 87 9.18 -18.10 19.59
C GLU A 87 10.46 -17.27 19.84
N HIS A 88 10.73 -16.27 18.97
CA HIS A 88 11.95 -15.50 19.00
C HIS A 88 11.65 -14.00 19.09
N ASP A 89 12.13 -13.38 20.15
CA ASP A 89 12.11 -11.92 20.30
C ASP A 89 13.36 -11.32 19.62
N SER A 90 13.39 -11.37 18.29
CA SER A 90 14.51 -10.82 17.52
C SER A 90 14.33 -9.31 17.29
N PRO A 91 15.41 -8.50 17.48
CA PRO A 91 15.36 -7.07 17.30
C PRO A 91 14.92 -6.61 15.89
N GLU A 92 15.14 -7.43 14.86
CA GLU A 92 14.75 -7.14 13.46
C GLU A 92 13.23 -7.02 13.27
N PHE A 93 12.44 -7.68 14.14
CA PHE A 93 10.99 -7.58 14.13
C PHE A 93 10.44 -6.50 15.04
N ARG A 94 11.29 -5.79 15.77
CA ARG A 94 10.90 -4.60 16.52
C ARG A 94 10.86 -3.40 15.61
N LYS A 95 9.73 -2.73 15.60
CA LYS A 95 9.48 -1.57 14.74
C LYS A 95 9.16 -0.36 15.61
N GLU A 96 9.68 0.78 15.19
CA GLU A 96 9.35 2.08 15.78
C GLU A 96 9.21 3.11 14.67
N ILE A 97 8.22 3.97 14.77
CA ILE A 97 7.97 5.04 13.82
C ILE A 97 7.34 6.25 14.49
N THR A 98 7.77 7.44 14.07
CA THR A 98 7.16 8.69 14.54
C THR A 98 6.29 9.28 13.44
N VAL A 99 5.03 9.58 13.78
CA VAL A 99 4.06 10.25 12.91
C VAL A 99 3.79 11.65 13.42
N LYS A 100 4.11 12.63 12.61
CA LYS A 100 3.91 14.05 12.94
C LYS A 100 2.44 14.38 13.13
N SER A 101 2.16 15.41 13.95
CA SER A 101 0.84 15.98 14.17
C SER A 101 0.10 16.22 12.86
N GLY A 102 -1.16 15.76 12.76
CA GLY A 102 -2.02 15.92 11.61
C GLY A 102 -1.54 15.22 10.33
N LYS A 103 -0.57 14.29 10.41
CA LYS A 103 0.00 13.61 9.24
C LYS A 103 -0.46 12.16 9.11
N THR A 104 -0.42 11.72 7.87
CA THR A 104 -0.58 10.32 7.49
C THR A 104 0.71 9.85 6.82
N ILE A 105 1.18 8.68 7.21
CA ILE A 105 2.32 8.01 6.57
C ILE A 105 1.88 6.63 6.08
N SER A 106 2.50 6.15 5.01
CA SER A 106 2.19 4.86 4.41
C SER A 106 3.44 4.22 3.83
N GLY A 107 3.48 2.90 3.82
CA GLY A 107 4.39 2.16 2.96
C GLY A 107 3.98 2.27 1.49
N ASP A 108 4.90 1.89 0.60
CA ASP A 108 4.68 1.81 -0.84
C ASP A 108 5.64 0.80 -1.49
N CYS A 109 5.60 0.68 -2.83
CA CYS A 109 6.47 -0.23 -3.58
C CYS A 109 7.92 0.26 -3.72
N THR A 110 8.19 1.54 -3.53
CA THR A 110 9.48 2.17 -3.89
C THR A 110 10.43 2.30 -2.72
N ILE A 111 9.90 2.41 -1.51
CA ILE A 111 10.66 2.69 -0.30
C ILE A 111 10.60 1.48 0.64
N TYR A 112 11.78 0.92 0.94
CA TYR A 112 11.89 -0.06 2.02
C TYR A 112 11.76 0.67 3.36
N ASN A 113 10.64 0.46 4.05
CA ASN A 113 10.36 1.04 5.35
C ASN A 113 9.63 0.05 6.27
N ASN A 114 9.47 0.43 7.53
CA ASN A 114 8.77 -0.38 8.54
C ASN A 114 7.26 -0.53 8.30
N LEU A 115 6.71 0.04 7.24
CA LEU A 115 5.29 -0.01 6.89
C LEU A 115 5.00 -0.95 5.71
N ARG A 116 5.97 -1.81 5.35
CA ARG A 116 5.85 -2.76 4.27
C ARG A 116 6.24 -4.16 4.74
N ILE A 117 5.35 -5.12 4.60
CA ILE A 117 5.55 -6.53 4.95
C ILE A 117 5.42 -7.35 3.66
N PHE A 118 6.42 -8.17 3.36
CA PHE A 118 6.34 -9.09 2.21
C PHE A 118 5.16 -10.03 2.39
N SER A 119 4.31 -10.18 1.37
CA SER A 119 3.19 -11.11 1.38
C SER A 119 3.50 -12.38 0.61
N LYS A 120 3.76 -12.25 -0.67
CA LYS A 120 4.09 -13.39 -1.56
C LYS A 120 4.70 -12.89 -2.88
N PHE A 121 5.26 -13.82 -3.65
CA PHE A 121 5.50 -13.62 -5.08
C PHE A 121 4.18 -13.67 -5.87
N THR A 122 4.08 -12.91 -6.96
CA THR A 122 2.86 -12.84 -7.79
C THR A 122 3.01 -13.50 -9.15
N GLU A 123 4.24 -13.89 -9.55
CA GLU A 123 4.48 -14.71 -10.72
C GLU A 123 3.96 -16.14 -10.51
N LYS A 124 3.79 -16.84 -11.62
CA LYS A 124 3.55 -18.26 -11.59
C LYS A 124 4.83 -19.02 -11.19
N LEU A 125 4.66 -20.12 -10.47
CA LEU A 125 5.79 -20.94 -10.00
C LEU A 125 6.69 -21.42 -11.16
N GLU A 126 6.09 -21.71 -12.33
CA GLU A 126 6.79 -22.14 -13.54
C GLU A 126 7.76 -21.08 -14.11
N ASP A 127 7.51 -19.79 -13.80
CA ASP A 127 8.30 -18.65 -14.26
C ASP A 127 9.42 -18.27 -13.24
N MET A 128 9.54 -19.02 -12.14
CA MET A 128 10.49 -18.74 -11.05
C MET A 128 11.51 -19.86 -10.88
N PRO A 129 12.61 -19.90 -11.65
CA PRO A 129 13.64 -20.92 -11.54
C PRO A 129 14.23 -21.00 -10.13
N GLY A 130 14.28 -22.22 -9.56
CA GLY A 130 14.84 -22.46 -8.22
C GLY A 130 13.88 -22.18 -7.06
N VAL A 131 12.61 -21.88 -7.36
CA VAL A 131 11.55 -21.75 -6.36
C VAL A 131 10.66 -22.98 -6.42
N ASP A 132 10.63 -23.76 -5.34
CA ASP A 132 9.83 -25.00 -5.27
C ASP A 132 8.37 -24.74 -4.91
N ARG A 133 8.11 -23.66 -4.18
CA ARG A 133 6.75 -23.26 -3.79
C ARG A 133 6.68 -21.78 -3.45
N ILE A 134 5.50 -21.20 -3.61
CA ILE A 134 5.20 -19.84 -3.16
C ILE A 134 4.50 -19.95 -1.80
N THR A 135 5.10 -19.35 -0.77
CA THR A 135 4.45 -19.14 0.53
C THR A 135 3.76 -17.80 0.56
N ALA A 136 2.65 -17.71 1.28
CA ALA A 136 1.89 -16.47 1.39
C ALA A 136 1.69 -16.05 2.85
N LEU A 137 1.77 -14.75 3.11
CA LEU A 137 1.40 -14.17 4.38
C LEU A 137 -0.10 -14.41 4.63
N THR A 138 -0.41 -15.14 5.69
CA THR A 138 -1.80 -15.48 6.07
C THR A 138 -2.28 -14.67 7.25
N LYS A 139 -1.37 -14.15 8.08
CA LYS A 139 -1.67 -13.33 9.24
C LYS A 139 -0.48 -12.47 9.62
N PHE A 140 -0.73 -11.29 10.15
CA PHE A 140 0.25 -10.48 10.86
C PHE A 140 -0.34 -9.94 12.16
N GLU A 141 0.49 -9.63 13.13
CA GLU A 141 0.13 -8.95 14.35
C GLU A 141 1.18 -7.91 14.73
N MET A 142 0.71 -6.77 15.20
CA MET A 142 1.52 -5.76 15.88
C MET A 142 1.43 -6.01 17.37
N LYS A 143 2.24 -6.95 17.88
CA LYS A 143 2.24 -7.33 19.28
C LYS A 143 2.87 -6.25 20.15
N ASN A 144 2.37 -6.08 21.37
CA ASN A 144 2.84 -5.06 22.31
C ASN A 144 2.77 -3.63 21.71
N LEU A 145 1.77 -3.37 20.88
CA LEU A 145 1.56 -2.07 20.27
C LEU A 145 1.46 -1.00 21.34
N ASN A 146 2.39 -0.06 21.32
CA ASN A 146 2.50 1.02 22.27
C ASN A 146 2.56 2.37 21.53
N ILE A 147 1.77 3.33 21.97
CA ILE A 147 1.62 4.65 21.37
C ILE A 147 1.94 5.69 22.43
N LYS A 148 2.96 6.51 22.17
CA LYS A 148 3.52 7.53 23.07
C LYS A 148 3.31 8.93 22.52
#